data_4da55958762d736ac8ec01714200eaca
#
_entry.id   4da55958762d736ac8ec01714200eaca
#
_cell.length_a   1.000
_cell.length_b   1.000
_cell.length_c   1.000
_cell.angle_alpha   90.00
_cell.angle_beta   90.00
_cell.angle_gamma   90.00
#
_symmetry.space_group_name_H-M   'P 1'
#
loop_
_entity.id
_entity.type
_entity.pdbx_description
1 polymer ?
#
loop_
_entity_poly.entity_id
_entity_poly.type
_entity_poly.pdbx_seq_one_letter_code
_entity_poly.pdbx_strand_id
1 'polypeptide(L)'
;MLSLYVLTKQASYSYVARMERRLHRNQGARFQWLNLHEELSFDVSRTKTAVSVVGATSKQGRSVATTLLKSNQYRVRALTRNRDSAEARSLADLGAEIVVAPLGLGHQKELVAAFQGADGAYLMTPQLEPQNNAEFALGKQLADAAVEAGVGHIVFSTLENVDKITACKKYTPHFTDKALVADYIRTLPVTHSFVSLAFFYTNLLEYYVPQMKGDTLLMPIYLPEDFRAPFVDPTTATGPAVLSVLSDPDTFKGKTLPIVGDIISPREIVETFQRVTGIKAEYRSAFKRDELLHYFPGFGANDLLVQELIGMVEYAVEYGYFGKEHDLDWSRRLNPETLSWEKFLQTSGWRGGKHQFGL
;
A
#
# COMPACT_ATOMS: atom_id res chain seq x y z
N MET A 1 14.99 27.56 -7.79
CA MET A 1 14.98 26.49 -8.80
C MET A 1 13.69 26.37 -9.60
N LEU A 2 12.48 26.60 -9.03
CA LEU A 2 11.23 26.63 -9.80
C LEU A 2 11.22 27.67 -10.94
N SER A 3 11.88 28.80 -10.76
CA SER A 3 11.94 29.86 -11.78
C SER A 3 12.73 29.48 -13.03
N LEU A 4 13.75 28.63 -12.93
CA LEU A 4 14.52 28.16 -14.09
C LEU A 4 13.78 27.09 -14.89
N TYR A 5 13.00 26.22 -14.23
CA TYR A 5 12.25 25.12 -14.87
C TYR A 5 11.06 25.65 -15.68
N VAL A 6 10.40 26.70 -15.20
CA VAL A 6 9.28 27.36 -15.93
C VAL A 6 9.84 28.16 -17.11
N LEU A 7 11.00 28.80 -16.98
CA LEU A 7 11.63 29.56 -18.06
C LEU A 7 12.15 28.67 -19.20
N THR A 8 12.61 27.46 -18.89
CA THR A 8 13.05 26.49 -19.93
C THR A 8 11.87 25.93 -20.73
N LYS A 9 10.72 25.66 -20.09
CA LYS A 9 9.50 25.22 -20.81
C LYS A 9 8.92 26.32 -21.71
N GLN A 10 8.84 27.57 -21.24
CA GLN A 10 8.36 28.70 -22.07
C GLN A 10 9.33 29.04 -23.21
N ALA A 11 10.65 28.91 -23.00
CA ALA A 11 11.64 29.06 -24.05
C ALA A 11 11.51 27.99 -25.15
N SER A 12 11.23 26.72 -24.76
CA SER A 12 11.02 25.63 -25.71
C SER A 12 9.80 25.83 -26.57
N TYR A 13 8.65 26.27 -26.03
CA TYR A 13 7.44 26.55 -26.79
C TYR A 13 7.59 27.74 -27.76
N SER A 14 8.28 28.78 -27.34
CA SER A 14 8.53 29.93 -28.19
C SER A 14 9.55 29.65 -29.32
N TYR A 15 10.46 28.71 -29.10
CA TYR A 15 11.42 28.29 -30.13
C TYR A 15 10.76 27.38 -31.17
N VAL A 16 9.96 26.41 -30.73
CA VAL A 16 9.19 25.53 -31.63
C VAL A 16 8.22 26.34 -32.49
N ALA A 17 7.46 27.28 -31.91
CA ALA A 17 6.52 28.13 -32.63
C ALA A 17 7.20 29.13 -33.61
N ARG A 18 8.47 29.48 -33.40
CA ARG A 18 9.27 30.27 -34.35
C ARG A 18 9.83 29.39 -35.48
N MET A 19 10.16 28.15 -35.23
CA MET A 19 10.61 27.21 -36.25
C MET A 19 9.46 26.82 -37.18
N GLU A 20 8.27 26.54 -36.68
CA GLU A 20 7.11 26.22 -37.50
C GLU A 20 6.78 27.31 -38.50
N ARG A 21 6.90 28.60 -38.11
CA ARG A 21 6.70 29.75 -39.03
C ARG A 21 7.79 29.88 -40.10
N ARG A 22 8.99 29.33 -39.91
CA ARG A 22 10.09 29.30 -40.89
C ARG A 22 9.95 28.13 -41.88
N LEU A 23 9.38 27.02 -41.47
CA LEU A 23 9.24 25.79 -42.27
C LEU A 23 8.08 25.85 -43.29
N HIS A 24 7.11 26.75 -43.10
CA HIS A 24 6.04 26.97 -44.09
C HIS A 24 6.53 27.60 -45.40
N ARG A 25 7.79 28.01 -45.48
CA ARG A 25 8.36 28.69 -46.70
C ARG A 25 9.33 27.85 -47.52
N ASN A 26 9.61 26.59 -47.13
CA ASN A 26 10.60 25.78 -47.86
C ASN A 26 10.25 24.28 -47.86
N GLN A 27 9.81 23.74 -49.01
CA GLN A 27 9.41 22.34 -49.14
C GLN A 27 10.51 21.32 -48.88
N GLY A 28 11.80 21.67 -49.10
CA GLY A 28 12.94 20.79 -48.83
C GLY A 28 13.22 20.58 -47.32
N ALA A 29 12.87 21.55 -46.47
CA ALA A 29 13.05 21.47 -45.03
C ALA A 29 11.98 20.58 -44.36
N ARG A 30 10.87 20.32 -45.03
CA ARG A 30 9.77 19.49 -44.52
C ARG A 30 10.14 18.00 -44.44
N PHE A 31 10.96 17.52 -45.38
CA PHE A 31 11.42 16.14 -45.37
C PHE A 31 12.50 15.87 -44.29
N GLN A 32 13.40 16.83 -44.06
CA GLN A 32 14.35 16.76 -42.97
C GLN A 32 13.68 16.88 -41.59
N TRP A 33 12.62 17.65 -41.50
CA TRP A 33 11.87 17.83 -40.26
C TRP A 33 11.06 16.57 -39.88
N LEU A 34 10.47 15.88 -40.86
CA LEU A 34 9.78 14.60 -40.64
C LEU A 34 10.75 13.51 -40.18
N ASN A 35 11.94 13.41 -40.75
CA ASN A 35 12.96 12.50 -40.29
C ASN A 35 13.52 12.88 -38.93
N LEU A 36 13.71 14.20 -38.64
CA LEU A 36 14.08 14.64 -37.29
C LEU A 36 12.95 14.45 -36.24
N HIS A 37 11.68 14.51 -36.70
CA HIS A 37 10.54 14.24 -35.82
C HIS A 37 10.37 12.73 -35.57
N GLU A 38 10.75 11.86 -36.47
CA GLU A 38 10.85 10.41 -36.24
C GLU A 38 12.07 10.06 -35.39
N GLU A 39 13.22 10.73 -35.57
CA GLU A 39 14.39 10.58 -34.67
C GLU A 39 14.20 11.31 -33.34
N LEU A 40 13.38 12.36 -33.24
CA LEU A 40 13.00 13.09 -32.04
C LEU A 40 11.63 12.66 -31.48
N SER A 41 10.98 11.66 -32.06
CA SER A 41 10.01 10.86 -31.32
C SER A 41 10.80 10.05 -30.27
N PHE A 42 11.44 10.80 -29.37
CA PHE A 42 11.94 10.28 -28.12
C PHE A 42 10.82 9.42 -27.58
N ASP A 43 11.10 8.16 -27.49
CA ASP A 43 10.26 7.15 -26.87
C ASP A 43 9.74 7.73 -25.53
N VAL A 44 8.52 8.24 -25.55
CA VAL A 44 7.86 8.84 -24.36
C VAL A 44 7.83 7.81 -23.22
N SER A 45 7.98 6.51 -23.54
CA SER A 45 8.12 5.43 -22.57
C SER A 45 9.45 5.50 -21.81
N ARG A 46 10.52 6.06 -22.42
CA ARG A 46 11.84 6.24 -21.77
C ARG A 46 11.89 7.40 -20.78
N THR A 47 10.91 8.30 -20.79
CA THR A 47 10.89 9.47 -19.88
C THR A 47 10.08 9.24 -18.60
N LYS A 48 9.31 8.14 -18.51
CA LYS A 48 8.53 7.84 -17.31
C LYS A 48 9.43 7.26 -16.22
N THR A 49 9.29 7.78 -15.02
CA THR A 49 9.93 7.26 -13.80
C THR A 49 9.57 5.79 -13.59
N ALA A 50 10.56 4.94 -13.43
CA ALA A 50 10.37 3.51 -13.22
C ALA A 50 10.23 3.21 -11.73
N VAL A 51 9.16 2.50 -11.33
CA VAL A 51 8.92 2.11 -9.95
C VAL A 51 8.77 0.61 -9.84
N SER A 52 9.62 -0.02 -9.03
CA SER A 52 9.48 -1.43 -8.65
C SER A 52 8.51 -1.57 -7.48
N VAL A 53 7.53 -2.45 -7.61
CA VAL A 53 6.50 -2.70 -6.59
C VAL A 53 6.63 -4.11 -6.05
N VAL A 54 7.10 -4.24 -4.80
CA VAL A 54 7.20 -5.53 -4.11
C VAL A 54 5.81 -5.99 -3.65
N GLY A 55 5.54 -7.28 -3.80
CA GLY A 55 4.22 -7.84 -3.46
C GLY A 55 3.10 -7.30 -4.35
N ALA A 56 3.39 -7.03 -5.63
CA ALA A 56 2.48 -6.39 -6.57
C ALA A 56 1.12 -7.11 -6.74
N THR A 57 1.03 -8.39 -6.41
CA THR A 57 -0.21 -9.17 -6.46
C THR A 57 -0.98 -9.16 -5.12
N SER A 58 -0.41 -8.61 -4.05
CA SER A 58 -1.11 -8.44 -2.76
C SER A 58 -2.10 -7.26 -2.79
N LYS A 59 -2.93 -7.13 -1.76
CA LYS A 59 -3.90 -6.01 -1.65
C LYS A 59 -3.24 -4.64 -1.79
N GLN A 60 -2.19 -4.39 -1.00
CA GLN A 60 -1.47 -3.12 -1.01
C GLN A 60 -0.69 -2.93 -2.31
N GLY A 61 0.15 -3.91 -2.69
CA GLY A 61 1.00 -3.80 -3.87
C GLY A 61 0.20 -3.68 -5.17
N ARG A 62 -0.94 -4.38 -5.28
CA ARG A 62 -1.84 -4.27 -6.44
C ARG A 62 -2.49 -2.88 -6.51
N SER A 63 -2.90 -2.32 -5.37
CA SER A 63 -3.38 -0.94 -5.30
C SER A 63 -2.32 0.04 -5.81
N VAL A 64 -1.07 -0.10 -5.34
CA VAL A 64 0.05 0.74 -5.78
C VAL A 64 0.32 0.59 -7.26
N ALA A 65 0.54 -0.64 -7.74
CA ALA A 65 0.85 -0.91 -9.14
C ALA A 65 -0.24 -0.37 -10.09
N THR A 66 -1.50 -0.65 -9.79
CA THR A 66 -2.64 -0.20 -10.59
C THR A 66 -2.76 1.32 -10.62
N THR A 67 -2.58 1.99 -9.48
CA THR A 67 -2.67 3.46 -9.40
C THR A 67 -1.54 4.12 -10.18
N LEU A 68 -0.30 3.64 -10.02
CA LEU A 68 0.85 4.18 -10.75
C LEU A 68 0.70 4.01 -12.26
N LEU A 69 0.23 2.85 -12.74
CA LEU A 69 -0.05 2.61 -14.15
C LEU A 69 -1.11 3.55 -14.69
N LYS A 70 -2.25 3.69 -13.99
CA LYS A 70 -3.37 4.56 -14.38
C LYS A 70 -3.01 6.04 -14.40
N SER A 71 -2.04 6.48 -13.59
CA SER A 71 -1.57 7.87 -13.58
C SER A 71 -0.85 8.26 -14.88
N ASN A 72 -0.39 7.30 -15.67
CA ASN A 72 0.43 7.49 -16.87
C ASN A 72 1.78 8.22 -16.65
N GLN A 73 2.17 8.45 -15.40
CA GLN A 73 3.42 9.14 -15.04
C GLN A 73 4.58 8.16 -14.80
N TYR A 74 4.25 6.89 -14.51
CA TYR A 74 5.20 5.88 -14.11
C TYR A 74 5.19 4.66 -15.03
N ARG A 75 6.35 4.00 -15.14
CA ARG A 75 6.47 2.61 -15.57
C ARG A 75 6.52 1.75 -14.33
N VAL A 76 5.78 0.66 -14.29
CA VAL A 76 5.71 -0.22 -13.13
C VAL A 76 6.38 -1.55 -13.42
N ARG A 77 7.31 -1.93 -12.56
CA ARG A 77 7.88 -3.28 -12.47
C ARG A 77 7.20 -3.99 -11.32
N ALA A 78 6.31 -4.91 -11.62
CA ALA A 78 5.49 -5.64 -10.67
C ALA A 78 6.23 -6.91 -10.22
N LEU A 79 6.82 -6.89 -9.01
CA LEU A 79 7.53 -8.01 -8.44
C LEU A 79 6.53 -9.02 -7.85
N THR A 80 6.60 -10.25 -8.33
CA THR A 80 5.73 -11.36 -7.90
C THR A 80 6.49 -12.68 -7.84
N ARG A 81 6.01 -13.63 -7.05
CA ARG A 81 6.52 -15.01 -7.03
C ARG A 81 5.93 -15.87 -8.15
N ASN A 82 4.76 -15.50 -8.66
CA ASN A 82 4.03 -16.24 -9.68
C ASN A 82 3.50 -15.27 -10.77
N ARG A 83 4.13 -15.31 -11.95
CA ARG A 83 3.72 -14.50 -13.10
C ARG A 83 2.40 -14.96 -13.73
N ASP A 84 1.98 -16.19 -13.46
CA ASP A 84 0.80 -16.81 -14.07
C ASP A 84 -0.46 -16.66 -13.21
N SER A 85 -0.37 -15.97 -12.07
CA SER A 85 -1.55 -15.64 -11.28
C SER A 85 -2.49 -14.68 -12.03
N ALA A 86 -3.77 -14.71 -11.72
CA ALA A 86 -4.76 -13.81 -12.33
C ALA A 86 -4.41 -12.34 -12.11
N GLU A 87 -3.90 -12.01 -10.91
CA GLU A 87 -3.50 -10.67 -10.53
C GLU A 87 -2.29 -10.19 -11.34
N ALA A 88 -1.28 -11.07 -11.54
CA ALA A 88 -0.09 -10.74 -12.33
C ALA A 88 -0.47 -10.50 -13.80
N ARG A 89 -1.32 -11.35 -14.38
CA ARG A 89 -1.84 -11.16 -15.73
C ARG A 89 -2.61 -9.87 -15.87
N SER A 90 -3.49 -9.56 -14.93
CA SER A 90 -4.25 -8.30 -14.93
C SER A 90 -3.34 -7.07 -14.87
N LEU A 91 -2.23 -7.12 -14.12
CA LEU A 91 -1.24 -6.04 -14.10
C LEU A 91 -0.46 -5.95 -15.41
N ALA A 92 -0.14 -7.07 -16.04
CA ALA A 92 0.49 -7.09 -17.37
C ALA A 92 -0.42 -6.47 -18.44
N ASP A 93 -1.72 -6.79 -18.42
CA ASP A 93 -2.72 -6.21 -19.31
C ASP A 93 -2.85 -4.69 -19.15
N LEU A 94 -2.58 -4.17 -17.94
CA LEU A 94 -2.51 -2.74 -17.65
C LEU A 94 -1.17 -2.10 -18.05
N GLY A 95 -0.21 -2.89 -18.53
CA GLY A 95 1.10 -2.42 -19.00
C GLY A 95 2.24 -2.52 -17.97
N ALA A 96 2.09 -3.31 -16.89
CA ALA A 96 3.20 -3.58 -15.98
C ALA A 96 4.22 -4.55 -16.59
N GLU A 97 5.50 -4.30 -16.34
CA GLU A 97 6.55 -5.30 -16.50
C GLU A 97 6.46 -6.30 -15.34
N ILE A 98 6.16 -7.58 -15.64
CA ILE A 98 6.09 -8.61 -14.61
C ILE A 98 7.48 -9.18 -14.36
N VAL A 99 7.99 -8.96 -13.15
CA VAL A 99 9.30 -9.44 -12.69
C VAL A 99 9.11 -10.56 -11.68
N VAL A 100 9.58 -11.76 -12.03
CA VAL A 100 9.55 -12.89 -11.08
C VAL A 100 10.77 -12.77 -10.17
N ALA A 101 10.53 -12.62 -8.88
CA ALA A 101 11.57 -12.57 -7.87
C ALA A 101 11.14 -13.34 -6.62
N PRO A 102 12.02 -14.14 -6.02
CA PRO A 102 11.73 -14.81 -4.76
C PRO A 102 11.72 -13.79 -3.62
N LEU A 103 10.60 -13.72 -2.89
CA LEU A 103 10.47 -12.90 -1.68
C LEU A 103 10.81 -13.76 -0.46
N GLY A 104 12.09 -14.04 -0.27
CA GLY A 104 12.62 -14.85 0.82
C GLY A 104 14.06 -14.48 1.13
N LEU A 105 14.57 -14.97 2.27
CA LEU A 105 15.97 -14.74 2.66
C LEU A 105 16.93 -15.50 1.73
N GLY A 106 18.14 -14.95 1.56
CA GLY A 106 19.20 -15.57 0.75
C GLY A 106 19.14 -15.24 -0.74
N HIS A 107 18.20 -14.41 -1.19
CA HIS A 107 17.99 -14.06 -2.59
C HIS A 107 18.43 -12.63 -2.96
N GLN A 108 19.50 -12.14 -2.34
CA GLN A 108 19.99 -10.75 -2.55
C GLN A 108 20.23 -10.45 -4.03
N LYS A 109 20.91 -11.33 -4.74
CA LYS A 109 21.29 -11.09 -6.16
C LYS A 109 20.07 -11.00 -7.07
N GLU A 110 19.10 -11.87 -6.87
CA GLU A 110 17.84 -11.88 -7.65
C GLU A 110 17.02 -10.63 -7.37
N LEU A 111 17.00 -10.18 -6.11
CA LEU A 111 16.32 -8.93 -5.73
C LEU A 111 17.02 -7.70 -6.30
N VAL A 112 18.34 -7.63 -6.27
CA VAL A 112 19.11 -6.54 -6.92
C VAL A 112 18.78 -6.50 -8.41
N ALA A 113 18.80 -7.65 -9.12
CA ALA A 113 18.43 -7.70 -10.52
C ALA A 113 16.97 -7.26 -10.77
N ALA A 114 16.06 -7.59 -9.84
CA ALA A 114 14.65 -7.16 -9.92
C ALA A 114 14.46 -5.66 -9.74
N PHE A 115 15.32 -4.98 -8.99
CA PHE A 115 15.29 -3.52 -8.82
C PHE A 115 16.11 -2.76 -9.87
N GLN A 116 16.97 -3.43 -10.64
CA GLN A 116 17.88 -2.79 -11.58
C GLN A 116 17.14 -1.87 -12.56
N GLY A 117 17.54 -0.58 -12.61
CA GLY A 117 16.95 0.41 -13.51
C GLY A 117 15.60 0.97 -13.03
N ALA A 118 15.22 0.74 -11.77
CA ALA A 118 14.12 1.44 -11.12
C ALA A 118 14.62 2.74 -10.46
N ASP A 119 13.88 3.82 -10.67
CA ASP A 119 14.13 5.12 -10.01
C ASP A 119 13.58 5.15 -8.59
N GLY A 120 12.46 4.43 -8.35
CA GLY A 120 11.80 4.30 -7.06
C GLY A 120 11.39 2.86 -6.76
N ALA A 121 11.12 2.56 -5.48
CA ALA A 121 10.59 1.27 -5.06
C ALA A 121 9.53 1.43 -3.97
N TYR A 122 8.42 0.71 -4.14
CA TYR A 122 7.50 0.43 -3.05
C TYR A 122 7.84 -0.92 -2.45
N LEU A 123 8.17 -0.91 -1.17
CA LEU A 123 8.54 -2.10 -0.41
C LEU A 123 7.49 -2.42 0.64
N MET A 124 7.18 -3.68 0.78
CA MET A 124 6.39 -4.24 1.86
C MET A 124 6.91 -5.63 2.22
N THR A 125 6.75 -6.01 3.46
CA THR A 125 6.99 -7.37 3.93
C THR A 125 5.66 -8.09 4.11
N PRO A 126 5.52 -9.36 3.68
CA PRO A 126 4.38 -10.17 4.08
C PRO A 126 4.46 -10.44 5.58
N GLN A 127 3.32 -10.66 6.21
CA GLN A 127 3.32 -11.21 7.56
C GLN A 127 3.91 -12.62 7.50
N LEU A 128 5.04 -12.81 8.16
CA LEU A 128 5.70 -14.10 8.32
C LEU A 128 5.34 -14.69 9.69
N GLU A 129 5.63 -15.97 9.87
CA GLU A 129 5.39 -16.59 11.17
C GLU A 129 6.23 -15.90 12.25
N PRO A 130 5.63 -15.53 13.40
CA PRO A 130 6.27 -14.69 14.43
C PRO A 130 7.56 -15.25 15.02
N GLN A 131 7.80 -16.55 14.83
CA GLN A 131 8.85 -17.29 15.53
C GLN A 131 10.28 -17.01 15.07
N ASN A 132 10.46 -16.34 13.91
CA ASN A 132 11.75 -16.36 13.23
C ASN A 132 12.45 -14.99 13.07
N ASN A 133 11.88 -13.86 13.52
CA ASN A 133 12.34 -12.50 13.17
C ASN A 133 12.64 -12.34 11.66
N ALA A 134 12.07 -13.21 10.85
CA ALA A 134 12.35 -13.29 9.43
C ALA A 134 11.80 -12.06 8.70
N GLU A 135 10.79 -11.39 9.25
CA GLU A 135 10.21 -10.20 8.64
C GLU A 135 11.17 -9.03 8.66
N PHE A 136 11.85 -8.77 9.79
CA PHE A 136 12.89 -7.75 9.85
C PHE A 136 14.06 -8.06 8.90
N ALA A 137 14.55 -9.31 8.92
CA ALA A 137 15.66 -9.73 8.06
C ALA A 137 15.31 -9.60 6.56
N LEU A 138 14.08 -9.99 6.18
CA LEU A 138 13.59 -9.84 4.82
C LEU A 138 13.43 -8.37 4.41
N GLY A 139 12.85 -7.54 5.27
CA GLY A 139 12.71 -6.10 5.01
C GLY A 139 14.07 -5.41 4.84
N LYS A 140 15.04 -5.77 5.68
CA LYS A 140 16.42 -5.32 5.55
C LYS A 140 17.03 -5.73 4.21
N GLN A 141 16.91 -7.01 3.82
CA GLN A 141 17.41 -7.52 2.55
C GLN A 141 16.77 -6.81 1.34
N LEU A 142 15.47 -6.53 1.38
CA LEU A 142 14.77 -5.78 0.32
C LEU A 142 15.31 -4.35 0.19
N ALA A 143 15.52 -3.67 1.32
CA ALA A 143 16.06 -2.31 1.34
C ALA A 143 17.52 -2.27 0.82
N ASP A 144 18.35 -3.21 1.28
CA ASP A 144 19.75 -3.33 0.81
C ASP A 144 19.81 -3.59 -0.70
N ALA A 145 18.96 -4.49 -1.21
CA ALA A 145 18.89 -4.79 -2.64
C ALA A 145 18.45 -3.58 -3.47
N ALA A 146 17.48 -2.82 -2.99
CA ALA A 146 17.03 -1.59 -3.66
C ALA A 146 18.15 -0.55 -3.72
N VAL A 147 18.88 -0.34 -2.62
CA VAL A 147 20.01 0.60 -2.57
C VAL A 147 21.17 0.13 -3.46
N GLU A 148 21.53 -1.15 -3.42
CA GLU A 148 22.57 -1.76 -4.27
C GLU A 148 22.24 -1.63 -5.76
N ALA A 149 20.94 -1.72 -6.13
CA ALA A 149 20.47 -1.52 -7.49
C ALA A 149 20.42 -0.05 -7.94
N GLY A 150 20.67 0.90 -7.04
CA GLY A 150 20.67 2.33 -7.34
C GLY A 150 19.29 2.99 -7.29
N VAL A 151 18.32 2.41 -6.59
CA VAL A 151 16.99 3.02 -6.37
C VAL A 151 17.15 4.35 -5.62
N GLY A 152 16.57 5.42 -6.15
CA GLY A 152 16.69 6.78 -5.61
C GLY A 152 15.67 7.11 -4.51
N HIS A 153 14.50 6.45 -4.47
CA HIS A 153 13.46 6.68 -3.47
C HIS A 153 12.78 5.38 -3.05
N ILE A 154 12.82 5.06 -1.78
CA ILE A 154 12.12 3.93 -1.18
C ILE A 154 10.86 4.44 -0.46
N VAL A 155 9.70 3.87 -0.80
CA VAL A 155 8.46 4.00 -0.03
C VAL A 155 8.19 2.66 0.65
N PHE A 156 8.21 2.62 1.98
CA PHE A 156 8.02 1.37 2.73
C PHE A 156 6.70 1.38 3.51
N SER A 157 5.95 0.27 3.43
CA SER A 157 4.75 0.04 4.26
C SER A 157 5.16 -0.41 5.65
N THR A 158 5.08 0.51 6.60
CA THR A 158 5.48 0.32 8.00
C THR A 158 4.29 0.24 8.94
N LEU A 159 4.57 -0.02 10.20
CA LEU A 159 3.64 0.10 11.34
C LEU A 159 4.37 0.73 12.54
N GLU A 160 3.70 0.83 13.69
CA GLU A 160 4.25 1.41 14.91
C GLU A 160 5.17 0.42 15.66
N ASN A 161 6.19 0.94 16.34
CA ASN A 161 7.05 0.11 17.18
C ASN A 161 6.37 -0.16 18.52
N VAL A 162 5.56 -1.20 18.57
CA VAL A 162 4.75 -1.56 19.75
C VAL A 162 5.61 -1.94 20.94
N ASP A 163 6.71 -2.62 20.74
CA ASP A 163 7.64 -2.97 21.84
C ASP A 163 8.17 -1.69 22.51
N LYS A 164 8.58 -0.71 21.72
CA LYS A 164 9.04 0.58 22.24
C LYS A 164 7.93 1.36 22.94
N ILE A 165 6.73 1.42 22.36
CA ILE A 165 5.60 2.18 22.89
C ILE A 165 5.10 1.57 24.19
N THR A 166 5.03 0.23 24.28
CA THR A 166 4.44 -0.48 25.41
C THR A 166 5.47 -0.96 26.42
N ALA A 167 6.77 -0.69 26.20
CA ALA A 167 7.87 -1.30 26.94
C ALA A 167 7.77 -2.85 26.96
N CYS A 168 7.55 -3.44 25.81
CA CYS A 168 7.38 -4.88 25.56
C CYS A 168 6.21 -5.54 26.34
N LYS A 169 5.19 -4.77 26.71
CA LYS A 169 4.01 -5.32 27.42
C LYS A 169 3.00 -5.96 26.49
N LYS A 170 3.04 -5.64 25.20
CA LYS A 170 2.14 -6.20 24.18
C LYS A 170 2.96 -6.95 23.13
N TYR A 171 2.52 -8.15 22.80
CA TYR A 171 3.20 -9.00 21.82
C TYR A 171 2.59 -8.79 20.43
N THR A 172 3.28 -8.04 19.57
CA THR A 172 2.83 -7.73 18.20
C THR A 172 4.02 -7.67 17.25
N PRO A 173 4.71 -8.80 17.03
CA PRO A 173 5.95 -8.83 16.26
C PRO A 173 5.82 -8.21 14.87
N HIS A 174 4.73 -8.43 14.15
CA HIS A 174 4.55 -7.83 12.81
C HIS A 174 4.46 -6.29 12.81
N PHE A 175 4.06 -5.66 13.91
CA PHE A 175 4.15 -4.21 14.06
C PHE A 175 5.60 -3.78 14.30
N THR A 176 6.20 -4.37 15.32
CA THR A 176 7.57 -4.03 15.75
C THR A 176 8.59 -4.29 14.64
N ASP A 177 8.51 -5.44 13.96
CA ASP A 177 9.45 -5.78 12.88
C ASP A 177 9.38 -4.80 11.71
N LYS A 178 8.17 -4.39 11.29
CA LYS A 178 8.01 -3.35 10.25
C LYS A 178 8.57 -2.00 10.69
N ALA A 179 8.39 -1.64 11.95
CA ALA A 179 8.97 -0.41 12.49
C ALA A 179 10.51 -0.46 12.51
N LEU A 180 11.09 -1.61 12.89
CA LEU A 180 12.54 -1.82 12.87
C LEU A 180 13.09 -1.77 11.45
N VAL A 181 12.38 -2.30 10.44
CA VAL A 181 12.75 -2.13 9.03
C VAL A 181 12.73 -0.66 8.63
N ALA A 182 11.71 0.11 9.04
CA ALA A 182 11.65 1.54 8.76
C ALA A 182 12.80 2.30 9.42
N ASP A 183 13.15 1.96 10.67
CA ASP A 183 14.30 2.53 11.37
C ASP A 183 15.62 2.20 10.66
N TYR A 184 15.76 0.98 10.16
CA TYR A 184 16.91 0.59 9.34
C TYR A 184 16.97 1.40 8.02
N ILE A 185 15.87 1.52 7.29
CA ILE A 185 15.81 2.31 6.04
C ILE A 185 16.24 3.77 6.27
N ARG A 186 15.90 4.37 7.43
CA ARG A 186 16.32 5.73 7.80
C ARG A 186 17.84 5.88 7.90
N THR A 187 18.59 4.81 8.10
CA THR A 187 20.05 4.83 8.17
C THR A 187 20.72 4.72 6.79
N LEU A 188 19.97 4.36 5.75
CA LEU A 188 20.51 4.14 4.41
C LEU A 188 20.66 5.45 3.61
N PRO A 189 21.65 5.55 2.71
CA PRO A 189 21.91 6.75 1.90
C PRO A 189 20.93 6.83 0.71
N VAL A 190 19.62 6.79 0.97
CA VAL A 190 18.56 6.82 -0.04
C VAL A 190 17.41 7.71 0.44
N THR A 191 16.75 8.41 -0.48
CA THR A 191 15.49 9.10 -0.13
C THR A 191 14.46 8.06 0.29
N HIS A 192 13.80 8.31 1.40
CA HIS A 192 12.81 7.38 1.94
C HIS A 192 11.58 8.09 2.47
N SER A 193 10.47 7.43 2.38
CA SER A 193 9.17 7.83 2.93
C SER A 193 8.42 6.57 3.39
N PHE A 194 7.45 6.74 4.26
CA PHE A 194 6.73 5.62 4.84
C PHE A 194 5.22 5.82 4.70
N VAL A 195 4.51 4.72 4.55
CA VAL A 195 3.05 4.67 4.67
C VAL A 195 2.68 3.69 5.78
N SER A 196 1.64 4.01 6.55
CA SER A 196 1.17 3.16 7.64
C SER A 196 -0.34 3.03 7.55
N LEU A 197 -0.83 1.80 7.37
CA LEU A 197 -2.25 1.55 7.17
C LEU A 197 -2.96 1.23 8.48
N ALA A 198 -4.19 1.71 8.59
CA ALA A 198 -5.15 1.36 9.63
C ALA A 198 -5.60 -0.11 9.57
N PHE A 199 -6.48 -0.56 10.46
CA PHE A 199 -7.13 -1.86 10.35
C PHE A 199 -7.85 -2.03 9.01
N PHE A 200 -7.79 -3.22 8.44
CA PHE A 200 -8.37 -3.47 7.13
C PHE A 200 -9.84 -3.88 7.23
N TYR A 201 -10.74 -3.19 6.52
CA TYR A 201 -12.12 -3.66 6.32
C TYR A 201 -12.15 -5.09 5.78
N THR A 202 -11.22 -5.40 4.87
CA THR A 202 -11.15 -6.72 4.24
C THR A 202 -10.93 -7.86 5.22
N ASN A 203 -10.35 -7.60 6.40
CA ASN A 203 -10.18 -8.62 7.43
C ASN A 203 -11.52 -9.13 7.98
N LEU A 204 -12.55 -8.28 8.02
CA LEU A 204 -13.91 -8.69 8.40
C LEU A 204 -14.56 -9.62 7.38
N LEU A 205 -14.07 -9.63 6.14
CA LEU A 205 -14.60 -10.42 5.04
C LEU A 205 -13.81 -11.72 4.82
N GLU A 206 -12.56 -11.77 5.23
CA GLU A 206 -11.65 -12.90 4.97
C GLU A 206 -11.41 -13.77 6.19
N TYR A 207 -11.11 -13.15 7.32
CA TYR A 207 -10.65 -13.82 8.53
C TYR A 207 -11.72 -13.83 9.63
N TYR A 208 -12.41 -12.71 9.82
CA TYR A 208 -13.43 -12.53 10.86
C TYR A 208 -14.82 -12.55 10.23
N VAL A 209 -15.07 -13.60 9.43
CA VAL A 209 -16.28 -13.74 8.63
C VAL A 209 -17.51 -13.91 9.53
N PRO A 210 -18.54 -13.07 9.35
CA PRO A 210 -19.79 -13.19 10.10
C PRO A 210 -20.50 -14.55 9.90
N GLN A 211 -21.33 -14.91 10.87
CA GLN A 211 -22.02 -16.22 10.90
C GLN A 211 -23.51 -16.02 11.01
N MET A 212 -24.28 -16.70 10.14
CA MET A 212 -25.75 -16.68 10.23
C MET A 212 -26.24 -17.51 11.41
N LYS A 213 -27.14 -16.93 12.23
CA LYS A 213 -27.87 -17.62 13.27
C LYS A 213 -29.38 -17.29 13.15
N GLY A 214 -30.14 -18.21 12.58
CA GLY A 214 -31.54 -17.92 12.20
C GLY A 214 -31.59 -16.86 11.09
N ASP A 215 -32.30 -15.77 11.35
CA ASP A 215 -32.45 -14.60 10.47
C ASP A 215 -31.43 -13.48 10.72
N THR A 216 -30.52 -13.65 11.68
CA THR A 216 -29.61 -12.63 12.15
C THR A 216 -28.17 -13.01 11.84
N LEU A 217 -27.42 -12.07 11.29
CA LEU A 217 -25.97 -12.20 11.03
C LEU A 217 -25.20 -11.80 12.28
N LEU A 218 -24.53 -12.74 12.92
CA LEU A 218 -23.60 -12.44 14.01
C LEU A 218 -22.28 -11.96 13.43
N MET A 219 -21.85 -10.77 13.84
CA MET A 219 -20.60 -10.17 13.42
C MET A 219 -19.59 -10.19 14.60
N PRO A 220 -18.75 -11.23 14.71
CA PRO A 220 -17.71 -11.26 15.73
C PRO A 220 -16.59 -10.33 15.34
N ILE A 221 -16.41 -9.26 16.11
CA ILE A 221 -15.37 -8.25 15.84
C ILE A 221 -14.38 -8.24 17.00
N TYR A 222 -13.10 -8.18 16.65
CA TYR A 222 -11.96 -8.28 17.58
C TYR A 222 -11.70 -7.01 18.41
N LEU A 223 -12.57 -6.01 18.35
CA LEU A 223 -12.50 -4.77 19.14
C LEU A 223 -13.70 -4.65 20.07
N PRO A 224 -13.59 -3.96 21.22
CA PRO A 224 -14.73 -3.66 22.08
C PRO A 224 -15.81 -2.86 21.34
N GLU A 225 -17.08 -3.11 21.67
CA GLU A 225 -18.24 -2.64 20.90
C GLU A 225 -18.24 -1.14 20.62
N ASP A 226 -17.87 -0.32 21.59
CA ASP A 226 -17.90 1.14 21.50
C ASP A 226 -16.52 1.78 21.24
N PHE A 227 -15.47 0.95 21.08
CA PHE A 227 -14.14 1.47 20.85
C PHE A 227 -13.99 1.92 19.38
N ARG A 228 -13.76 3.21 19.17
CA ARG A 228 -13.55 3.76 17.83
C ARG A 228 -12.11 3.58 17.41
N ALA A 229 -11.91 2.82 16.35
CA ALA A 229 -10.60 2.54 15.76
C ALA A 229 -10.51 3.01 14.31
N PRO A 230 -9.30 3.31 13.81
CA PRO A 230 -9.10 3.63 12.41
C PRO A 230 -9.17 2.36 11.55
N PHE A 231 -9.91 2.45 10.45
CA PHE A 231 -10.05 1.40 9.45
C PHE A 231 -9.79 1.93 8.05
N VAL A 232 -9.44 1.04 7.12
CA VAL A 232 -9.18 1.37 5.73
C VAL A 232 -9.43 0.19 4.80
N ASP A 233 -9.76 0.48 3.53
CA ASP A 233 -9.63 -0.50 2.46
C ASP A 233 -8.24 -0.43 1.84
N PRO A 234 -7.37 -1.43 2.06
CA PRO A 234 -6.01 -1.41 1.53
C PRO A 234 -5.95 -1.51 -0.01
N THR A 235 -7.03 -2.00 -0.64
CA THR A 235 -7.08 -2.24 -2.08
C THR A 235 -7.28 -0.96 -2.89
N THR A 236 -7.88 0.06 -2.30
CA THR A 236 -8.16 1.34 -2.95
C THR A 236 -7.34 2.50 -2.39
N ALA A 237 -6.92 2.42 -1.11
CA ALA A 237 -6.29 3.55 -0.43
C ALA A 237 -4.76 3.59 -0.54
N THR A 238 -4.08 2.43 -0.64
CA THR A 238 -2.61 2.39 -0.61
C THR A 238 -1.99 3.07 -1.84
N GLY A 239 -2.53 2.78 -3.02
CA GLY A 239 -1.99 3.30 -4.28
C GLY A 239 -2.02 4.82 -4.37
N PRO A 240 -3.15 5.51 -4.15
CA PRO A 240 -3.22 6.98 -4.17
C PRO A 240 -2.26 7.62 -3.15
N ALA A 241 -2.13 7.06 -1.94
CA ALA A 241 -1.19 7.55 -0.95
C ALA A 241 0.28 7.44 -1.41
N VAL A 242 0.67 6.29 -1.99
CA VAL A 242 2.01 6.09 -2.54
C VAL A 242 2.26 6.98 -3.76
N LEU A 243 1.26 7.18 -4.61
CA LEU A 243 1.35 8.12 -5.73
C LEU A 243 1.62 9.54 -5.24
N SER A 244 0.92 10.02 -4.21
CA SER A 244 1.15 11.34 -3.60
C SER A 244 2.59 11.46 -3.07
N VAL A 245 3.07 10.43 -2.37
CA VAL A 245 4.43 10.38 -1.82
C VAL A 245 5.50 10.42 -2.91
N LEU A 246 5.34 9.66 -3.99
CA LEU A 246 6.29 9.62 -5.11
C LEU A 246 6.26 10.89 -5.96
N SER A 247 5.10 11.56 -6.04
CA SER A 247 4.92 12.78 -6.82
C SER A 247 5.47 14.03 -6.14
N ASP A 248 5.60 14.02 -4.82
CA ASP A 248 6.14 15.13 -4.02
C ASP A 248 7.12 14.61 -2.94
N PRO A 249 8.29 14.11 -3.36
CA PRO A 249 9.26 13.53 -2.42
C PRO A 249 9.81 14.56 -1.42
N ASP A 250 9.85 15.83 -1.75
CA ASP A 250 10.36 16.88 -0.85
C ASP A 250 9.43 17.05 0.37
N THR A 251 8.11 17.02 0.14
CA THR A 251 7.12 17.07 1.22
C THR A 251 7.14 15.83 2.11
N PHE A 252 7.37 14.65 1.53
CA PHE A 252 7.21 13.36 2.23
C PHE A 252 8.50 12.71 2.70
N LYS A 253 9.67 13.23 2.33
CA LYS A 253 10.96 12.70 2.74
C LYS A 253 11.06 12.54 4.26
N GLY A 254 11.40 11.34 4.71
CA GLY A 254 11.56 10.97 6.11
C GLY A 254 10.26 10.84 6.90
N LYS A 255 9.10 11.17 6.31
CA LYS A 255 7.80 11.15 6.98
C LYS A 255 7.09 9.82 6.85
N THR A 256 6.22 9.53 7.83
CA THR A 256 5.26 8.45 7.78
C THR A 256 3.86 9.03 7.54
N LEU A 257 3.20 8.58 6.47
CA LEU A 257 1.83 8.97 6.12
C LEU A 257 0.87 7.90 6.65
N PRO A 258 0.02 8.21 7.64
CA PRO A 258 -1.05 7.30 8.05
C PRO A 258 -2.14 7.27 6.98
N ILE A 259 -2.64 6.07 6.67
CA ILE A 259 -3.71 5.86 5.68
C ILE A 259 -4.96 5.37 6.40
N VAL A 260 -5.98 6.23 6.46
CA VAL A 260 -7.22 6.01 7.20
C VAL A 260 -8.42 6.29 6.31
N GLY A 261 -9.34 5.33 6.26
CA GLY A 261 -10.64 5.47 5.58
C GLY A 261 -11.71 6.02 6.52
N ASP A 262 -11.83 5.44 7.71
CA ASP A 262 -12.80 5.84 8.70
C ASP A 262 -12.27 5.62 10.13
N ILE A 263 -12.84 6.34 11.11
CA ILE A 263 -12.65 6.08 12.54
C ILE A 263 -14.01 5.67 13.08
N ILE A 264 -14.20 4.39 13.32
CA ILE A 264 -15.50 3.78 13.51
C ILE A 264 -15.44 2.66 14.57
N SER A 265 -16.50 2.52 15.37
CA SER A 265 -16.61 1.45 16.37
C SER A 265 -17.28 0.18 15.77
N PRO A 266 -17.11 -1.00 16.40
CA PRO A 266 -17.85 -2.19 16.04
C PRO A 266 -19.38 -2.00 16.00
N ARG A 267 -19.94 -1.23 16.94
CA ARG A 267 -21.37 -0.84 16.93
C ARG A 267 -21.72 -0.13 15.63
N GLU A 268 -20.96 0.93 15.29
CA GLU A 268 -21.19 1.71 14.08
C GLU A 268 -20.95 0.87 12.79
N ILE A 269 -20.02 -0.09 12.83
CA ILE A 269 -19.80 -1.06 11.73
C ILE A 269 -21.07 -1.88 11.50
N VAL A 270 -21.67 -2.44 12.54
CA VAL A 270 -22.88 -3.27 12.46
C VAL A 270 -24.09 -2.45 12.06
N GLU A 271 -24.33 -1.30 12.65
CA GLU A 271 -25.44 -0.40 12.34
C GLU A 271 -25.39 0.08 10.88
N THR A 272 -24.19 0.45 10.41
CA THR A 272 -23.98 0.84 9.00
C THR A 272 -24.21 -0.33 8.05
N PHE A 273 -23.75 -1.54 8.41
CA PHE A 273 -23.98 -2.74 7.63
C PHE A 273 -25.50 -3.02 7.49
N GLN A 274 -26.25 -2.97 8.58
CA GLN A 274 -27.70 -3.15 8.56
C GLN A 274 -28.39 -2.11 7.67
N ARG A 275 -28.03 -0.85 7.81
CA ARG A 275 -28.62 0.27 7.07
C ARG A 275 -28.35 0.15 5.56
N VAL A 276 -27.14 -0.25 5.17
CA VAL A 276 -26.74 -0.34 3.76
C VAL A 276 -27.31 -1.61 3.09
N THR A 277 -27.30 -2.74 3.81
CA THR A 277 -27.64 -4.04 3.23
C THR A 277 -29.08 -4.48 3.45
N GLY A 278 -29.76 -3.92 4.47
CA GLY A 278 -31.07 -4.38 4.93
C GLY A 278 -31.04 -5.71 5.69
N ILE A 279 -29.84 -6.27 5.96
CA ILE A 279 -29.67 -7.54 6.67
C ILE A 279 -29.59 -7.26 8.15
N LYS A 280 -30.41 -7.94 8.95
CA LYS A 280 -30.34 -7.90 10.41
C LYS A 280 -28.99 -8.46 10.87
N ALA A 281 -28.26 -7.70 11.66
CA ALA A 281 -26.95 -8.07 12.16
C ALA A 281 -26.78 -7.69 13.63
N GLU A 282 -25.94 -8.40 14.33
CA GLU A 282 -25.63 -8.15 15.73
C GLU A 282 -24.14 -8.24 15.97
N TYR A 283 -23.59 -7.30 16.74
CA TYR A 283 -22.23 -7.38 17.25
C TYR A 283 -22.07 -8.58 18.18
N ARG A 284 -20.92 -9.24 18.07
CA ARG A 284 -20.42 -10.21 19.06
C ARG A 284 -18.97 -9.88 19.37
N SER A 285 -18.60 -9.93 20.64
CA SER A 285 -17.22 -9.74 21.03
C SER A 285 -16.34 -10.93 20.59
N ALA A 286 -15.25 -10.64 19.94
CA ALA A 286 -14.13 -11.52 19.67
C ALA A 286 -12.81 -10.88 20.16
N PHE A 287 -12.90 -9.98 21.15
CA PHE A 287 -11.78 -9.20 21.68
C PHE A 287 -10.87 -10.02 22.58
N LYS A 288 -11.45 -10.91 23.40
CA LYS A 288 -10.68 -11.79 24.29
C LYS A 288 -10.35 -13.10 23.59
N ARG A 289 -9.27 -13.75 24.06
CA ARG A 289 -8.81 -15.03 23.53
C ARG A 289 -9.93 -16.08 23.39
N ASP A 290 -10.68 -16.31 24.46
CA ASP A 290 -11.72 -17.35 24.45
C ASP A 290 -12.87 -16.97 23.51
N GLU A 291 -13.23 -15.69 23.41
CA GLU A 291 -14.23 -15.19 22.50
C GLU A 291 -13.76 -15.32 21.04
N LEU A 292 -12.49 -14.96 20.75
CA LEU A 292 -11.88 -15.14 19.44
C LEU A 292 -11.93 -16.60 19.00
N LEU A 293 -11.47 -17.51 19.85
CA LEU A 293 -11.42 -18.94 19.55
C LEU A 293 -12.79 -19.61 19.52
N HIS A 294 -13.79 -19.05 20.22
CA HIS A 294 -15.19 -19.49 20.11
C HIS A 294 -15.74 -19.30 18.69
N TYR A 295 -15.53 -18.11 18.10
CA TYR A 295 -16.03 -17.82 16.75
C TYR A 295 -15.11 -18.31 15.64
N PHE A 296 -13.80 -18.34 15.90
CA PHE A 296 -12.76 -18.62 14.90
C PHE A 296 -11.77 -19.68 15.45
N PRO A 297 -12.21 -20.92 15.66
CA PRO A 297 -11.37 -21.96 16.27
C PRO A 297 -10.12 -22.28 15.43
N GLY A 298 -10.14 -22.01 14.13
CA GLY A 298 -9.00 -22.22 13.25
C GLY A 298 -7.74 -21.43 13.65
N PHE A 299 -7.87 -20.28 14.32
CA PHE A 299 -6.71 -19.56 14.85
C PHE A 299 -5.98 -20.33 15.94
N GLY A 300 -6.68 -21.20 16.69
CA GLY A 300 -6.10 -22.00 17.77
C GLY A 300 -5.03 -23.01 17.34
N ALA A 301 -4.88 -23.24 16.03
CA ALA A 301 -3.79 -24.07 15.51
C ALA A 301 -2.39 -23.44 15.71
N ASN A 302 -2.32 -22.11 15.89
CA ASN A 302 -1.08 -21.37 16.14
C ASN A 302 -1.24 -20.42 17.33
N ASP A 303 -0.75 -20.83 18.50
CA ASP A 303 -0.88 -20.07 19.75
C ASP A 303 -0.19 -18.71 19.70
N LEU A 304 0.97 -18.61 19.05
CA LEU A 304 1.69 -17.34 18.89
C LEU A 304 0.92 -16.37 18.01
N LEU A 305 0.26 -16.86 16.96
CA LEU A 305 -0.62 -16.02 16.14
C LEU A 305 -1.79 -15.47 16.96
N VAL A 306 -2.41 -16.31 17.79
CA VAL A 306 -3.50 -15.85 18.67
C VAL A 306 -2.99 -14.80 19.66
N GLN A 307 -1.83 -15.02 20.27
CA GLN A 307 -1.20 -14.07 21.18
C GLN A 307 -0.92 -12.74 20.47
N GLU A 308 -0.41 -12.79 19.25
CA GLU A 308 -0.14 -11.60 18.42
C GLU A 308 -1.42 -10.83 18.08
N LEU A 309 -2.48 -11.51 17.66
CA LEU A 309 -3.77 -10.88 17.36
C LEU A 309 -4.37 -10.19 18.59
N ILE A 310 -4.34 -10.85 19.75
CA ILE A 310 -4.81 -10.26 21.01
C ILE A 310 -3.93 -9.07 21.40
N GLY A 311 -2.60 -9.23 21.34
CA GLY A 311 -1.67 -8.14 21.64
C GLY A 311 -1.88 -6.90 20.79
N MET A 312 -2.16 -7.09 19.48
CA MET A 312 -2.45 -6.00 18.55
C MET A 312 -3.71 -5.22 18.95
N VAL A 313 -4.79 -5.90 19.27
CA VAL A 313 -6.05 -5.23 19.64
C VAL A 313 -5.98 -4.57 21.01
N GLU A 314 -5.33 -5.22 21.99
CA GLU A 314 -5.06 -4.63 23.29
C GLU A 314 -4.16 -3.38 23.17
N TYR A 315 -3.13 -3.44 22.31
CA TYR A 315 -2.31 -2.27 22.01
C TYR A 315 -3.17 -1.11 21.48
N ALA A 316 -4.02 -1.38 20.48
CA ALA A 316 -4.88 -0.35 19.91
C ALA A 316 -5.82 0.27 20.95
N VAL A 317 -6.39 -0.55 21.84
CA VAL A 317 -7.34 -0.09 22.88
C VAL A 317 -6.64 0.69 23.99
N GLU A 318 -5.49 0.25 24.46
CA GLU A 318 -4.81 0.82 25.63
C GLU A 318 -3.90 2.01 25.28
N TYR A 319 -3.25 1.99 24.10
CA TYR A 319 -2.24 2.99 23.72
C TYR A 319 -2.69 3.86 22.54
N GLY A 320 -3.71 3.46 21.81
CA GLY A 320 -4.17 4.10 20.59
C GLY A 320 -3.47 3.58 19.35
N TYR A 321 -4.19 3.46 18.25
CA TYR A 321 -3.63 3.16 16.94
C TYR A 321 -3.22 4.49 16.28
N PHE A 322 -2.00 4.62 15.79
CA PHE A 322 -1.34 5.83 15.31
C PHE A 322 -0.98 6.86 16.41
N GLY A 323 -1.12 6.51 17.68
CA GLY A 323 -0.79 7.42 18.78
C GLY A 323 -1.57 8.73 18.73
N LYS A 324 -1.04 9.75 19.45
CA LYS A 324 -1.62 11.11 19.51
C LYS A 324 -0.98 12.09 18.51
N GLU A 325 0.09 11.67 17.84
CA GLU A 325 0.96 12.55 17.03
C GLU A 325 0.60 12.58 15.54
N HIS A 326 -0.32 11.71 15.08
CA HIS A 326 -0.68 11.62 13.69
C HIS A 326 -1.91 12.47 13.34
N ASP A 327 -1.75 13.37 12.37
CA ASP A 327 -2.85 14.14 11.78
C ASP A 327 -3.65 13.25 10.79
N LEU A 328 -4.69 12.58 11.28
CA LEU A 328 -5.57 11.75 10.48
C LEU A 328 -6.35 12.56 9.42
N ASP A 329 -6.65 13.83 9.73
CA ASP A 329 -7.27 14.72 8.75
C ASP A 329 -6.32 15.08 7.62
N TRP A 330 -5.01 15.17 7.91
CA TRP A 330 -3.99 15.30 6.87
C TRP A 330 -3.98 14.11 5.93
N SER A 331 -4.04 12.88 6.45
CA SER A 331 -4.16 11.66 5.65
C SER A 331 -5.37 11.71 4.70
N ARG A 332 -6.53 12.13 5.21
CA ARG A 332 -7.76 12.26 4.41
C ARG A 332 -7.67 13.37 3.36
N ARG A 333 -7.04 14.51 3.69
CA ARG A 333 -6.81 15.59 2.70
C ARG A 333 -5.94 15.14 1.53
N LEU A 334 -4.95 14.29 1.80
CA LEU A 334 -4.05 13.77 0.75
C LEU A 334 -4.67 12.66 -0.08
N ASN A 335 -5.64 11.95 0.47
CA ASN A 335 -6.34 10.85 -0.21
C ASN A 335 -7.86 10.96 0.05
N PRO A 336 -8.53 11.97 -0.54
CA PRO A 336 -9.95 12.23 -0.30
C PRO A 336 -10.86 11.12 -0.84
N GLU A 337 -10.37 10.30 -1.77
CA GLU A 337 -11.10 9.17 -2.33
C GLU A 337 -11.06 7.92 -1.45
N THR A 338 -10.36 7.97 -0.31
CA THR A 338 -10.30 6.84 0.63
C THR A 338 -11.70 6.52 1.15
N LEU A 339 -12.12 5.27 0.97
CA LEU A 339 -13.47 4.84 1.27
C LEU A 339 -13.76 4.83 2.79
N SER A 340 -14.88 5.44 3.19
CA SER A 340 -15.51 5.13 4.48
C SER A 340 -16.07 3.71 4.49
N TRP A 341 -16.40 3.18 5.67
CA TRP A 341 -17.03 1.86 5.78
C TRP A 341 -18.33 1.75 4.97
N GLU A 342 -19.17 2.78 5.05
CA GLU A 342 -20.40 2.85 4.27
C GLU A 342 -20.14 2.77 2.76
N LYS A 343 -19.19 3.57 2.29
CA LYS A 343 -18.84 3.60 0.86
C LYS A 343 -18.20 2.30 0.41
N PHE A 344 -17.37 1.69 1.26
CA PHE A 344 -16.81 0.36 1.02
C PHE A 344 -17.91 -0.70 0.84
N LEU A 345 -18.93 -0.73 1.72
CA LEU A 345 -20.06 -1.63 1.60
C LEU A 345 -20.85 -1.42 0.29
N GLN A 346 -21.13 -0.16 -0.05
CA GLN A 346 -21.84 0.19 -1.28
C GLN A 346 -21.06 -0.22 -2.53
N THR A 347 -19.73 -0.03 -2.54
CA THR A 347 -18.87 -0.30 -3.69
C THR A 347 -18.58 -1.79 -3.85
N SER A 348 -18.29 -2.50 -2.75
CA SER A 348 -18.02 -3.94 -2.76
C SER A 348 -19.29 -4.80 -2.95
N GLY A 349 -20.46 -4.27 -2.58
CA GLY A 349 -21.70 -5.04 -2.53
C GLY A 349 -21.68 -6.17 -1.50
N TRP A 350 -20.76 -6.15 -0.52
CA TRP A 350 -20.62 -7.22 0.47
C TRP A 350 -21.86 -7.35 1.35
N ARG A 351 -22.31 -8.59 1.55
CA ARG A 351 -23.53 -8.95 2.29
C ARG A 351 -23.28 -9.96 3.41
N GLY A 352 -22.08 -9.97 3.99
CA GLY A 352 -21.74 -10.80 5.15
C GLY A 352 -21.13 -12.16 4.85
N GLY A 353 -21.00 -12.56 3.59
CA GLY A 353 -20.35 -13.81 3.20
C GLY A 353 -18.82 -13.68 3.15
N LYS A 354 -18.14 -14.85 3.17
CA LYS A 354 -16.69 -14.88 2.98
C LYS A 354 -16.32 -14.35 1.60
N HIS A 355 -15.34 -13.45 1.56
CA HIS A 355 -14.78 -12.91 0.32
C HIS A 355 -13.26 -12.99 0.38
N GLN A 356 -12.62 -13.38 -0.73
CA GLN A 356 -11.17 -13.39 -0.86
C GLN A 356 -10.76 -12.30 -1.86
N PHE A 357 -9.85 -11.43 -1.44
CA PHE A 357 -9.35 -10.33 -2.26
C PHE A 357 -8.09 -10.70 -3.07
N GLY A 358 -7.94 -11.95 -3.41
CA GLY A 358 -6.81 -12.49 -4.17
C GLY A 358 -5.50 -12.48 -3.38
N LEU A 359 -4.92 -13.64 -3.14
CA LEU A 359 -3.55 -13.83 -2.64
C LEU A 359 -2.64 -14.26 -3.79
#